data_784acc904d6fda358b9614bffe86d2d4
#
_entry.id   784acc904d6fda358b9614bffe86d2d4
#
_cell.length_a   1.000
_cell.length_b   1.000
_cell.length_c   1.000
_cell.angle_alpha   90.00
_cell.angle_beta   90.00
_cell.angle_gamma   90.00
#
_symmetry.space_group_name_H-M   'P 1'
#
loop_
_entity.id
_entity.type
_entity.pdbx_description
1 polymer ?
#
loop_
_entity_poly.entity_id
_entity_poly.type
_entity_poly.pdbx_seq_one_letter_code
_entity_poly.pdbx_strand_id
1 'polypeptide(L)'
;TPKDMAPLFEAILKYIPAPEGDPEADTQVLISTIDYNEYVGRIGVGKVENGTIAVNQELTLLNHHDLDKRKKVKISKLYEFDGLNKVEVKEATIGSIVAISGIADIHIGDTLCGGENPEAIPFQKISEPTIAMNFIVNDSPLAGQEGKYITSRHLRDRLYRELNTDVSLRVEDTETTEAFKVSGRGELHLSVLIENMRREGYEFAVSKPEVLYKTDERGKKLEPMEIAYVDVPEEFSGTVIQKLSERKGELQGMSTASDGTVRLEFHIPSRGLIGFRGEFLTSTKGTGIINTMFDGYAPYKGDFQYRKQGSLIAFEAGEAVTYGLFAAQERGTLFIGPGAKVYSGMVIGQNGKAEDIELNVCKTKHLTNTRSSSADDALKL
;
A
#
# COMPACT_ATOMS: atom_id res chain seq x y z
N THR A 1 14.85 -26.30 -33.16
CA THR A 1 15.58 -26.48 -31.87
C THR A 1 16.65 -25.43 -31.78
N PRO A 2 16.68 -24.61 -30.72
CA PRO A 2 17.71 -23.59 -30.52
C PRO A 2 19.07 -24.32 -30.39
N LYS A 3 20.07 -23.86 -31.14
CA LYS A 3 21.42 -24.43 -31.11
C LYS A 3 22.33 -23.69 -30.13
N ASP A 4 22.15 -22.40 -29.99
CA ASP A 4 22.93 -21.51 -29.12
C ASP A 4 22.12 -20.23 -28.78
N MET A 5 22.71 -19.31 -28.01
CA MET A 5 22.13 -18.03 -27.60
C MET A 5 22.47 -16.87 -28.54
N ALA A 6 23.23 -17.09 -29.63
CA ALA A 6 23.65 -16.02 -30.52
C ALA A 6 22.47 -15.19 -31.08
N PRO A 7 21.35 -15.80 -31.54
CA PRO A 7 20.21 -15.01 -32.02
C PRO A 7 19.59 -14.08 -30.98
N LEU A 8 19.65 -14.45 -29.69
CA LEU A 8 19.19 -13.60 -28.60
C LEU A 8 20.13 -12.41 -28.42
N PHE A 9 21.44 -12.67 -28.40
CA PHE A 9 22.43 -11.60 -28.26
C PHE A 9 22.41 -10.63 -29.43
N GLU A 10 22.27 -11.15 -30.66
CA GLU A 10 22.10 -10.31 -31.86
C GLU A 10 20.85 -9.46 -31.80
N ALA A 11 19.73 -10.01 -31.29
CA ALA A 11 18.49 -9.24 -31.08
C ALA A 11 18.67 -8.14 -30.03
N ILE A 12 19.34 -8.44 -28.90
CA ILE A 12 19.67 -7.44 -27.88
C ILE A 12 20.50 -6.31 -28.49
N LEU A 13 21.60 -6.61 -29.18
CA LEU A 13 22.45 -5.60 -29.81
C LEU A 13 21.73 -4.76 -30.88
N LYS A 14 20.75 -5.34 -31.55
CA LYS A 14 19.97 -4.67 -32.59
C LYS A 14 18.88 -3.76 -32.05
N TYR A 15 18.18 -4.17 -30.99
CA TYR A 15 16.95 -3.52 -30.55
C TYR A 15 17.10 -2.73 -29.23
N ILE A 16 18.15 -2.97 -28.45
CA ILE A 16 18.41 -2.21 -27.22
C ILE A 16 19.53 -1.21 -27.50
N PRO A 17 19.21 0.11 -27.50
CA PRO A 17 20.23 1.13 -27.72
C PRO A 17 21.23 1.16 -26.55
N ALA A 18 22.45 1.61 -26.83
CA ALA A 18 23.41 1.95 -25.80
C ALA A 18 22.88 3.12 -24.94
N PRO A 19 23.39 3.30 -23.71
CA PRO A 19 23.05 4.48 -22.90
C PRO A 19 23.29 5.77 -23.68
N GLU A 20 22.28 6.65 -23.68
CA GLU A 20 22.38 7.98 -24.28
C GLU A 20 22.99 8.95 -23.25
N GLY A 21 23.75 9.96 -23.71
CA GLY A 21 24.39 11.01 -22.92
C GLY A 21 25.84 11.25 -23.35
N ASP A 22 26.50 12.21 -22.71
CA ASP A 22 27.86 12.60 -23.00
C ASP A 22 28.80 12.21 -21.83
N PRO A 23 29.73 11.27 -22.04
CA PRO A 23 30.67 10.85 -20.99
C PRO A 23 31.67 11.95 -20.56
N GLU A 24 31.92 12.95 -21.42
CA GLU A 24 32.81 14.06 -21.12
C GLU A 24 32.10 15.28 -20.51
N ALA A 25 30.77 15.23 -20.42
CA ALA A 25 29.98 16.29 -19.81
C ALA A 25 30.13 16.31 -18.28
N ASP A 26 29.60 17.35 -17.66
CA ASP A 26 29.48 17.43 -16.21
C ASP A 26 28.59 16.29 -15.67
N THR A 27 28.98 15.76 -14.52
CA THR A 27 28.24 14.66 -13.86
C THR A 27 26.79 15.00 -13.68
N GLN A 28 25.87 14.13 -14.09
CA GLN A 28 24.47 14.17 -13.75
C GLN A 28 23.96 12.77 -13.36
N VAL A 29 23.41 12.64 -12.13
CA VAL A 29 22.83 11.41 -11.62
C VAL A 29 21.46 11.70 -11.06
N LEU A 30 20.40 11.09 -11.63
CA LEU A 30 19.04 11.17 -11.11
C LEU A 30 18.80 10.07 -10.09
N ILE A 31 18.42 10.43 -8.88
CA ILE A 31 18.07 9.47 -7.82
C ILE A 31 16.65 8.95 -8.04
N SER A 32 16.54 7.69 -8.33
CA SER A 32 15.27 7.02 -8.65
C SER A 32 14.70 6.19 -7.49
N THR A 33 15.55 5.74 -6.56
CA THR A 33 15.10 5.02 -5.36
C THR A 33 16.02 5.28 -4.17
N ILE A 34 15.54 5.00 -2.99
CA ILE A 34 16.28 5.14 -1.72
C ILE A 34 16.38 3.78 -1.06
N ASP A 35 17.56 3.47 -0.56
CA ASP A 35 17.83 2.35 0.32
C ASP A 35 18.34 2.89 1.68
N TYR A 36 18.35 2.04 2.69
CA TYR A 36 18.82 2.40 4.01
C TYR A 36 19.67 1.30 4.62
N ASN A 37 20.77 1.71 5.22
CA ASN A 37 21.63 0.83 5.98
C ASN A 37 21.96 1.49 7.32
N GLU A 38 21.87 0.74 8.43
CA GLU A 38 22.08 1.25 9.78
C GLU A 38 23.48 1.83 10.01
N TYR A 39 24.48 1.38 9.24
CA TYR A 39 25.88 1.84 9.40
C TYR A 39 26.22 3.06 8.54
N VAL A 40 25.63 3.18 7.36
CA VAL A 40 25.94 4.26 6.40
C VAL A 40 24.80 5.24 6.19
N GLY A 41 23.64 4.98 6.79
CA GLY A 41 22.45 5.80 6.67
C GLY A 41 21.73 5.63 5.33
N ARG A 42 21.13 6.71 4.83
CA ARG A 42 20.45 6.72 3.53
C ARG A 42 21.42 6.52 2.38
N ILE A 43 20.99 5.73 1.40
CA ILE A 43 21.71 5.42 0.18
C ILE A 43 20.80 5.79 -0.98
N GLY A 44 21.20 6.78 -1.77
CA GLY A 44 20.50 7.12 -3.01
C GLY A 44 20.93 6.17 -4.13
N VAL A 45 19.97 5.56 -4.81
CA VAL A 45 20.22 4.74 -5.98
C VAL A 45 19.73 5.48 -7.21
N GLY A 46 20.57 5.60 -8.23
CA GLY A 46 20.26 6.34 -9.43
C GLY A 46 21.07 5.91 -10.63
N LYS A 47 20.72 6.42 -11.80
CA LYS A 47 21.43 6.20 -13.04
C LYS A 47 22.31 7.40 -13.36
N VAL A 48 23.53 7.15 -13.78
CA VAL A 48 24.42 8.18 -14.33
C VAL A 48 23.92 8.53 -15.74
N GLU A 49 23.35 9.71 -15.90
CA GLU A 49 22.81 10.16 -17.20
C GLU A 49 23.88 10.88 -18.03
N ASN A 50 24.79 11.64 -17.40
CA ASN A 50 25.92 12.31 -18.06
C ASN A 50 27.17 12.24 -17.20
N GLY A 51 28.32 12.27 -17.85
CA GLY A 51 29.64 12.37 -17.22
C GLY A 51 30.04 11.12 -16.43
N THR A 52 30.87 11.37 -15.43
CA THR A 52 31.42 10.34 -14.54
C THR A 52 31.24 10.78 -13.10
N ILE A 53 30.82 9.89 -12.22
CA ILE A 53 30.73 10.10 -10.77
C ILE A 53 31.86 9.37 -10.06
N ALA A 54 32.49 9.99 -9.06
CA ALA A 54 33.59 9.39 -8.32
C ALA A 54 33.46 9.58 -6.80
N VAL A 55 34.10 8.71 -6.05
CA VAL A 55 34.24 8.84 -4.58
C VAL A 55 35.01 10.10 -4.24
N ASN A 56 34.59 10.79 -3.18
CA ASN A 56 35.12 12.09 -2.73
C ASN A 56 34.83 13.28 -3.65
N GLN A 57 34.09 13.09 -4.76
CA GLN A 57 33.66 14.18 -5.61
C GLN A 57 32.70 15.10 -4.87
N GLU A 58 32.84 16.41 -5.07
CA GLU A 58 31.89 17.42 -4.61
C GLU A 58 30.90 17.71 -5.73
N LEU A 59 29.61 17.53 -5.43
CA LEU A 59 28.51 17.74 -6.36
C LEU A 59 27.48 18.68 -5.74
N THR A 60 26.62 19.22 -6.58
CA THR A 60 25.46 19.99 -6.13
C THR A 60 24.20 19.11 -6.17
N LEU A 61 23.53 18.98 -5.04
CA LEU A 61 22.23 18.35 -4.91
C LEU A 61 21.13 19.33 -5.30
N LEU A 62 20.29 18.97 -6.25
CA LEU A 62 19.20 19.79 -6.80
C LEU A 62 17.92 18.94 -6.86
N ASN A 63 16.76 19.63 -6.94
CA ASN A 63 15.50 18.96 -7.19
C ASN A 63 14.67 19.75 -8.21
N HIS A 64 14.13 19.09 -9.22
CA HIS A 64 13.36 19.73 -10.30
C HIS A 64 12.08 20.44 -9.80
N HIS A 65 11.45 19.90 -8.76
CA HIS A 65 10.22 20.45 -8.17
C HIS A 65 10.45 21.39 -6.98
N ASP A 66 11.71 21.56 -6.55
CA ASP A 66 12.11 22.44 -5.47
C ASP A 66 13.42 23.15 -5.87
N LEU A 67 13.27 24.25 -6.61
CA LEU A 67 14.39 24.99 -7.17
C LEU A 67 15.24 25.70 -6.11
N ASP A 68 14.70 25.90 -4.90
CA ASP A 68 15.42 26.48 -3.77
C ASP A 68 16.33 25.45 -3.08
N LYS A 69 16.10 24.16 -3.31
CA LYS A 69 16.91 23.07 -2.80
C LYS A 69 18.22 22.97 -3.59
N ARG A 70 19.20 23.75 -3.15
CA ARG A 70 20.59 23.69 -3.66
C ARG A 70 21.55 23.45 -2.51
N LYS A 71 22.26 22.33 -2.52
CA LYS A 71 23.19 21.96 -1.45
C LYS A 71 24.44 21.32 -2.04
N LYS A 72 25.61 21.77 -1.63
CA LYS A 72 26.85 21.08 -1.93
C LYS A 72 26.98 19.83 -1.07
N VAL A 73 27.29 18.72 -1.68
CA VAL A 73 27.39 17.40 -1.05
C VAL A 73 28.67 16.71 -1.53
N LYS A 74 29.18 15.80 -0.72
CA LYS A 74 30.37 15.02 -1.03
C LYS A 74 30.01 13.52 -1.01
N ILE A 75 30.44 12.80 -2.01
CA ILE A 75 30.24 11.36 -2.12
C ILE A 75 31.20 10.64 -1.18
N SER A 76 30.66 9.94 -0.18
CA SER A 76 31.47 9.17 0.78
C SER A 76 31.84 7.79 0.22
N LYS A 77 30.84 7.07 -0.32
CA LYS A 77 31.04 5.77 -0.95
C LYS A 77 30.14 5.65 -2.17
N LEU A 78 30.63 4.92 -3.14
CA LEU A 78 29.99 4.64 -4.41
C LEU A 78 29.99 3.13 -4.64
N TYR A 79 28.86 2.60 -5.07
CA TYR A 79 28.68 1.18 -5.37
C TYR A 79 28.04 1.00 -6.74
N GLU A 80 28.40 -0.05 -7.44
CA GLU A 80 27.68 -0.60 -8.58
C GLU A 80 27.02 -1.94 -8.19
N PHE A 81 26.09 -2.39 -9.01
CA PHE A 81 25.37 -3.65 -8.79
C PHE A 81 25.98 -4.76 -9.66
N ASP A 82 26.49 -5.81 -9.00
CA ASP A 82 26.86 -7.08 -9.65
C ASP A 82 25.84 -8.15 -9.24
N GLY A 83 24.87 -8.40 -10.10
CA GLY A 83 23.69 -9.18 -9.78
C GLY A 83 22.89 -8.55 -8.64
N LEU A 84 22.81 -9.23 -7.50
CA LEU A 84 22.13 -8.75 -6.28
C LEU A 84 23.08 -8.07 -5.28
N ASN A 85 24.38 -8.09 -5.54
CA ASN A 85 25.36 -7.55 -4.61
C ASN A 85 25.74 -6.11 -4.97
N LYS A 86 26.03 -5.30 -3.96
CA LYS A 86 26.61 -3.97 -4.11
C LYS A 86 28.13 -4.10 -4.01
N VAL A 87 28.84 -3.71 -5.05
CA VAL A 87 30.30 -3.73 -5.12
C VAL A 87 30.82 -2.30 -5.05
N GLU A 88 31.71 -2.02 -4.10
CA GLU A 88 32.30 -0.69 -3.94
C GLU A 88 33.25 -0.38 -5.11
N VAL A 89 33.02 0.76 -5.77
CA VAL A 89 33.78 1.24 -6.91
C VAL A 89 34.35 2.63 -6.64
N LYS A 90 35.40 3.01 -7.33
CA LYS A 90 36.01 4.34 -7.19
C LYS A 90 35.31 5.36 -8.06
N GLU A 91 34.85 4.96 -9.22
CA GLU A 91 34.18 5.79 -10.21
C GLU A 91 33.17 4.94 -11.01
N ALA A 92 32.15 5.59 -11.56
CA ALA A 92 31.17 5.01 -12.46
C ALA A 92 30.81 6.01 -13.54
N THR A 93 30.53 5.52 -14.75
CA THR A 93 30.29 6.35 -15.93
C THR A 93 28.85 6.23 -16.41
N ILE A 94 28.51 7.00 -17.42
CA ILE A 94 27.22 7.04 -18.10
C ILE A 94 26.58 5.66 -18.27
N GLY A 95 25.31 5.55 -17.97
CA GLY A 95 24.51 4.32 -18.04
C GLY A 95 24.63 3.41 -16.82
N SER A 96 25.67 3.58 -15.97
CA SER A 96 25.77 2.81 -14.72
C SER A 96 24.64 3.15 -13.75
N ILE A 97 24.09 2.11 -13.11
CA ILE A 97 23.20 2.25 -11.97
C ILE A 97 24.07 2.19 -10.72
N VAL A 98 24.06 3.29 -9.96
CA VAL A 98 24.94 3.47 -8.81
C VAL A 98 24.16 3.63 -7.51
N ALA A 99 24.74 3.13 -6.42
CA ALA A 99 24.27 3.40 -5.06
C ALA A 99 25.27 4.32 -4.36
N ILE A 100 24.79 5.43 -3.81
CA ILE A 100 25.57 6.56 -3.32
C ILE A 100 25.26 6.79 -1.85
N SER A 101 26.30 6.85 -1.00
CA SER A 101 26.16 7.18 0.41
C SER A 101 26.91 8.46 0.81
N GLY A 102 26.59 8.98 1.99
CA GLY A 102 27.18 10.21 2.53
C GLY A 102 26.28 11.44 2.45
N ILE A 103 25.04 11.29 1.93
CA ILE A 103 24.07 12.38 1.81
C ILE A 103 22.84 12.02 2.65
N ALA A 104 22.76 12.56 3.89
CA ALA A 104 21.73 12.18 4.85
C ALA A 104 20.29 12.55 4.41
N ASP A 105 20.14 13.64 3.66
CA ASP A 105 18.86 14.20 3.21
C ASP A 105 18.61 14.01 1.71
N ILE A 106 19.14 12.92 1.14
CA ILE A 106 18.88 12.55 -0.24
C ILE A 106 17.46 11.99 -0.39
N HIS A 107 16.76 12.39 -1.46
CA HIS A 107 15.40 11.96 -1.76
C HIS A 107 15.28 11.49 -3.21
N ILE A 108 14.21 10.74 -3.49
CA ILE A 108 13.87 10.37 -4.87
C ILE A 108 13.56 11.64 -5.66
N GLY A 109 14.08 11.71 -6.89
CA GLY A 109 13.96 12.86 -7.78
C GLY A 109 15.03 13.93 -7.56
N ASP A 110 15.89 13.77 -6.56
CA ASP A 110 17.07 14.60 -6.45
C ASP A 110 18.05 14.29 -7.59
N THR A 111 18.69 15.32 -8.12
CA THR A 111 19.75 15.21 -9.12
C THR A 111 21.07 15.63 -8.48
N LEU A 112 22.08 14.81 -8.63
CA LEU A 112 23.47 15.15 -8.28
C LEU A 112 24.16 15.68 -9.54
N CYS A 113 24.59 16.94 -9.49
CA CYS A 113 25.20 17.62 -10.63
C CYS A 113 26.62 18.09 -10.32
N GLY A 114 27.50 17.92 -11.31
CA GLY A 114 28.80 18.59 -11.38
C GLY A 114 28.69 19.96 -12.05
N GLY A 115 29.85 20.62 -12.22
CA GLY A 115 29.99 21.84 -13.00
C GLY A 115 29.52 23.12 -12.31
N GLU A 116 29.67 24.24 -13.04
CA GLU A 116 29.34 25.58 -12.54
C GLU A 116 27.86 25.93 -12.68
N ASN A 117 27.17 25.35 -13.67
CA ASN A 117 25.75 25.58 -13.96
C ASN A 117 24.96 24.27 -13.82
N PRO A 118 24.73 23.79 -12.59
CA PRO A 118 24.03 22.53 -12.36
C PRO A 118 22.55 22.64 -12.70
N GLU A 119 22.04 21.68 -13.47
CA GLU A 119 20.62 21.57 -13.87
C GLU A 119 19.99 20.28 -13.34
N ALA A 120 18.80 20.41 -12.72
CA ALA A 120 18.05 19.26 -12.24
C ALA A 120 17.36 18.52 -13.39
N ILE A 121 17.47 17.20 -13.41
CA ILE A 121 16.78 16.36 -14.39
C ILE A 121 15.28 16.34 -14.06
N PRO A 122 14.40 16.58 -15.04
CA PRO A 122 12.95 16.46 -14.84
C PRO A 122 12.57 15.03 -14.42
N PHE A 123 11.70 14.92 -13.43
CA PHE A 123 11.15 13.63 -13.00
C PHE A 123 9.69 13.77 -12.62
N GLN A 124 8.96 12.64 -12.61
CA GLN A 124 7.57 12.63 -12.20
C GLN A 124 7.47 12.72 -10.68
N LYS A 125 6.74 13.74 -10.19
CA LYS A 125 6.52 13.94 -8.75
C LYS A 125 5.83 12.73 -8.13
N ILE A 126 6.36 12.26 -7.00
CA ILE A 126 5.72 11.20 -6.21
C ILE A 126 4.40 11.71 -5.66
N SER A 127 3.33 10.91 -5.83
CA SER A 127 2.01 11.24 -5.33
C SER A 127 2.00 11.39 -3.81
N GLU A 128 1.35 12.44 -3.32
CA GLU A 128 1.12 12.62 -1.90
C GLU A 128 0.21 11.52 -1.34
N PRO A 129 0.31 11.21 -0.03
CA PRO A 129 -0.64 10.32 0.63
C PRO A 129 -2.08 10.81 0.47
N THR A 130 -3.00 9.88 0.22
CA THR A 130 -4.43 10.16 0.05
C THR A 130 -5.30 9.54 1.13
N ILE A 131 -4.78 8.53 1.83
CA ILE A 131 -5.47 7.78 2.88
C ILE A 131 -4.63 7.78 4.15
N ALA A 132 -5.28 7.88 5.29
CA ALA A 132 -4.67 7.75 6.61
C ALA A 132 -5.42 6.75 7.48
N MET A 133 -4.73 6.11 8.41
CA MET A 133 -5.30 5.32 9.50
C MET A 133 -4.43 5.43 10.74
N ASN A 134 -5.02 5.19 11.90
CA ASN A 134 -4.26 5.14 13.13
C ASN A 134 -3.75 3.72 13.38
N PHE A 135 -2.48 3.59 13.70
CA PHE A 135 -1.85 2.40 14.25
C PHE A 135 -1.80 2.57 15.76
N ILE A 136 -2.42 1.66 16.49
CA ILE A 136 -2.74 1.82 17.90
C ILE A 136 -2.18 0.62 18.67
N VAL A 137 -1.66 0.84 19.85
CA VAL A 137 -1.29 -0.26 20.75
C VAL A 137 -2.54 -1.10 21.02
N ASN A 138 -2.41 -2.43 20.95
CA ASN A 138 -3.52 -3.32 21.27
C ASN A 138 -3.82 -3.27 22.77
N ASP A 139 -4.96 -2.74 23.14
CA ASP A 139 -5.49 -2.62 24.50
C ASP A 139 -6.63 -3.62 24.78
N SER A 140 -6.90 -4.53 23.84
CA SER A 140 -7.95 -5.54 24.00
C SER A 140 -7.60 -6.55 25.11
N PRO A 141 -8.59 -7.29 25.66
CA PRO A 141 -8.36 -8.35 26.66
C PRO A 141 -7.44 -9.49 26.16
N LEU A 142 -7.18 -9.57 24.86
CA LEU A 142 -6.30 -10.55 24.24
C LEU A 142 -4.90 -9.99 23.92
N ALA A 143 -4.58 -8.76 24.37
CA ALA A 143 -3.30 -8.12 24.11
C ALA A 143 -2.12 -8.95 24.62
N GLY A 144 -1.05 -9.01 23.85
CA GLY A 144 0.20 -9.69 24.19
C GLY A 144 0.19 -11.22 23.99
N GLN A 145 -0.81 -11.77 23.30
CA GLN A 145 -0.89 -13.23 23.08
C GLN A 145 -0.25 -13.68 21.76
N GLU A 146 -0.15 -12.82 20.75
CA GLU A 146 0.30 -13.20 19.41
C GLU A 146 1.61 -12.54 18.98
N GLY A 147 1.94 -11.35 19.51
CA GLY A 147 3.11 -10.58 19.11
C GLY A 147 4.20 -10.49 20.18
N LYS A 148 5.45 -10.26 19.72
CA LYS A 148 6.60 -9.96 20.60
C LYS A 148 6.69 -8.47 20.92
N TYR A 149 6.32 -7.62 19.95
CA TYR A 149 6.47 -6.17 20.01
C TYR A 149 5.11 -5.52 20.21
N ILE A 150 4.75 -5.28 21.46
CA ILE A 150 3.39 -4.86 21.89
C ILE A 150 3.34 -3.45 22.47
N THR A 151 4.47 -2.76 22.61
CA THR A 151 4.52 -1.45 23.26
C THR A 151 4.48 -0.31 22.26
N SER A 152 4.01 0.88 22.69
CA SER A 152 3.99 2.08 21.85
C SER A 152 5.38 2.47 21.35
N ARG A 153 6.42 2.25 22.16
CA ARG A 153 7.81 2.49 21.77
C ARG A 153 8.23 1.60 20.60
N HIS A 154 7.96 0.30 20.67
CA HIS A 154 8.27 -0.62 19.57
C HIS A 154 7.53 -0.24 18.30
N LEU A 155 6.25 0.09 18.42
CA LEU A 155 5.41 0.51 17.28
C LEU A 155 5.94 1.79 16.65
N ARG A 156 6.26 2.80 17.48
CA ARG A 156 6.82 4.06 17.03
C ARG A 156 8.14 3.87 16.28
N ASP A 157 9.09 3.19 16.92
CA ASP A 157 10.44 2.97 16.36
C ASP A 157 10.35 2.25 15.00
N ARG A 158 9.45 1.29 14.86
CA ARG A 158 9.24 0.56 13.62
C ARG A 158 8.62 1.43 12.53
N LEU A 159 7.58 2.21 12.84
CA LEU A 159 6.92 3.10 11.89
C LEU A 159 7.87 4.20 11.39
N TYR A 160 8.63 4.82 12.30
CA TYR A 160 9.59 5.85 11.91
C TYR A 160 10.80 5.28 11.13
N ARG A 161 11.18 4.04 11.39
CA ARG A 161 12.20 3.35 10.58
C ARG A 161 11.74 3.14 9.14
N GLU A 162 10.45 2.87 8.89
CA GLU A 162 9.89 2.72 7.55
C GLU A 162 10.08 3.98 6.70
N LEU A 163 10.02 5.18 7.31
CA LEU A 163 10.22 6.44 6.61
C LEU A 163 11.61 6.59 5.97
N ASN A 164 12.58 5.76 6.36
CA ASN A 164 13.91 5.78 5.75
C ASN A 164 13.92 5.21 4.33
N THR A 165 13.00 4.29 4.04
CA THR A 165 12.90 3.59 2.76
C THR A 165 11.64 3.95 1.97
N ASP A 166 10.52 4.16 2.66
CA ASP A 166 9.25 4.53 2.03
C ASP A 166 9.02 6.04 2.08
N VAL A 167 9.35 6.70 0.99
CA VAL A 167 9.23 8.17 0.84
C VAL A 167 7.78 8.65 0.66
N SER A 168 6.85 7.75 0.39
CA SER A 168 5.43 8.06 0.20
C SER A 168 4.59 7.85 1.46
N LEU A 169 5.20 7.31 2.51
CA LEU A 169 4.58 7.15 3.82
C LEU A 169 4.78 8.41 4.66
N ARG A 170 3.79 8.77 5.46
CA ARG A 170 3.92 9.78 6.52
C ARG A 170 3.48 9.18 7.83
N VAL A 171 4.22 9.44 8.89
CA VAL A 171 3.90 9.04 10.26
C VAL A 171 3.88 10.28 11.12
N GLU A 172 2.81 10.48 11.86
CA GLU A 172 2.58 11.62 12.74
C GLU A 172 2.19 11.08 14.13
N ASP A 173 2.79 11.64 15.18
CA ASP A 173 2.35 11.39 16.54
C ASP A 173 0.94 11.98 16.72
N THR A 174 0.07 11.32 17.48
CA THR A 174 -1.27 11.81 17.81
C THR A 174 -1.28 12.46 19.19
N GLU A 175 -2.42 12.96 19.62
CA GLU A 175 -2.60 13.50 20.99
C GLU A 175 -2.35 12.44 22.08
N THR A 176 -2.50 11.16 21.74
CA THR A 176 -2.22 10.03 22.62
C THR A 176 -0.87 9.42 22.30
N THR A 177 -0.15 8.99 23.33
CA THR A 177 1.16 8.33 23.16
C THR A 177 1.06 6.88 22.65
N GLU A 178 -0.13 6.35 22.51
CA GLU A 178 -0.43 4.96 22.14
C GLU A 178 -0.93 4.79 20.71
N ALA A 179 -1.11 5.89 19.98
CA ALA A 179 -1.58 5.89 18.60
C ALA A 179 -0.69 6.75 17.71
N PHE A 180 -0.50 6.30 16.46
CA PHE A 180 0.27 6.99 15.42
C PHE A 180 -0.58 7.07 14.17
N LYS A 181 -0.70 8.28 13.62
CA LYS A 181 -1.39 8.48 12.34
C LYS A 181 -0.43 8.15 11.20
N VAL A 182 -0.79 7.15 10.43
CA VAL A 182 0.00 6.68 9.29
C VAL A 182 -0.76 6.99 8.01
N SER A 183 -0.15 7.75 7.11
CA SER A 183 -0.75 8.16 5.85
C SER A 183 0.02 7.55 4.68
N GLY A 184 -0.70 6.99 3.71
CA GLY A 184 -0.14 6.31 2.55
C GLY A 184 -0.89 6.62 1.26
N ARG A 185 -0.37 6.14 0.13
CA ARG A 185 -0.93 6.38 -1.21
C ARG A 185 -2.27 5.68 -1.45
N GLY A 186 -2.59 4.65 -0.66
CA GLY A 186 -3.82 3.88 -0.84
C GLY A 186 -3.94 2.71 0.12
N GLU A 187 -5.08 2.03 0.08
CA GLU A 187 -5.41 0.89 0.95
C GLU A 187 -4.38 -0.23 0.86
N LEU A 188 -3.98 -0.61 -0.35
CA LEU A 188 -2.99 -1.68 -0.55
C LEU A 188 -1.63 -1.34 0.07
N HIS A 189 -1.19 -0.09 -0.06
CA HIS A 189 0.07 0.37 0.52
C HIS A 189 0.11 0.18 2.04
N LEU A 190 -0.92 0.63 2.74
CA LEU A 190 -1.02 0.48 4.20
C LEU A 190 -1.24 -0.99 4.60
N SER A 191 -1.98 -1.78 3.81
CA SER A 191 -2.17 -3.21 4.06
C SER A 191 -0.87 -4.01 3.96
N VAL A 192 0.01 -3.68 3.02
CA VAL A 192 1.34 -4.31 2.90
C VAL A 192 2.20 -3.97 4.11
N LEU A 193 2.19 -2.71 4.58
CA LEU A 193 2.90 -2.32 5.80
C LEU A 193 2.40 -3.09 7.02
N ILE A 194 1.08 -3.19 7.20
CA ILE A 194 0.45 -3.95 8.29
C ILE A 194 0.90 -5.41 8.26
N GLU A 195 0.86 -6.05 7.10
CA GLU A 195 1.23 -7.46 6.95
C GLU A 195 2.73 -7.70 7.19
N ASN A 196 3.60 -6.80 6.72
CA ASN A 196 5.04 -6.88 7.00
C ASN A 196 5.31 -6.76 8.50
N MET A 197 4.71 -5.79 9.18
CA MET A 197 4.85 -5.62 10.62
C MET A 197 4.32 -6.83 11.40
N ARG A 198 3.17 -7.39 10.99
CA ARG A 198 2.63 -8.62 11.58
C ARG A 198 3.62 -9.79 11.47
N ARG A 199 4.23 -9.98 10.29
CA ARG A 199 5.24 -11.04 10.05
C ARG A 199 6.51 -10.83 10.86
N GLU A 200 6.88 -9.58 11.13
CA GLU A 200 8.02 -9.24 12.00
C GLU A 200 7.72 -9.49 13.50
N GLY A 201 6.46 -9.79 13.85
CA GLY A 201 6.04 -10.11 15.22
C GLY A 201 5.51 -8.91 15.99
N TYR A 202 5.08 -7.84 15.31
CA TYR A 202 4.37 -6.73 15.95
C TYR A 202 2.90 -7.09 16.12
N GLU A 203 2.36 -6.76 17.30
CA GLU A 203 0.93 -6.83 17.62
C GLU A 203 0.42 -5.41 17.86
N PHE A 204 -0.59 -5.01 17.10
CA PHE A 204 -1.18 -3.68 17.18
C PHE A 204 -2.60 -3.70 16.59
N ALA A 205 -3.39 -2.68 16.91
CA ALA A 205 -4.69 -2.44 16.30
C ALA A 205 -4.58 -1.35 15.23
N VAL A 206 -5.55 -1.31 14.33
CA VAL A 206 -5.66 -0.26 13.32
C VAL A 206 -7.06 0.33 13.31
N SER A 207 -7.16 1.63 13.06
CA SER A 207 -8.45 2.28 12.86
C SER A 207 -8.99 2.00 11.46
N LYS A 208 -10.24 2.35 11.23
CA LYS A 208 -10.80 2.43 9.89
C LYS A 208 -10.01 3.45 9.05
N PRO A 209 -9.68 3.14 7.78
CA PRO A 209 -9.00 4.08 6.91
C PRO A 209 -9.92 5.26 6.55
N GLU A 210 -9.33 6.45 6.50
CA GLU A 210 -10.00 7.69 6.14
C GLU A 210 -9.21 8.40 5.05
N VAL A 211 -9.91 9.04 4.10
CA VAL A 211 -9.23 9.86 3.09
C VAL A 211 -8.80 11.19 3.66
N LEU A 212 -7.70 11.70 3.15
CA LEU A 212 -7.15 13.00 3.55
C LEU A 212 -7.86 14.09 2.74
N TYR A 213 -8.69 14.86 3.41
CA TYR A 213 -9.37 16.02 2.82
C TYR A 213 -8.43 17.23 2.78
N LYS A 214 -8.64 18.10 1.78
CA LYS A 214 -8.04 19.44 1.72
C LYS A 214 -9.14 20.50 1.79
N THR A 215 -8.74 21.73 1.98
CA THR A 215 -9.65 22.88 1.97
C THR A 215 -9.16 23.84 0.89
N ASP A 216 -10.06 24.33 0.02
CA ASP A 216 -9.73 25.36 -0.95
C ASP A 216 -9.58 26.75 -0.28
N GLU A 217 -9.16 27.75 -1.07
CA GLU A 217 -8.99 29.14 -0.61
C GLU A 217 -10.27 29.77 -0.06
N ARG A 218 -11.44 29.19 -0.38
CA ARG A 218 -12.77 29.66 0.06
C ARG A 218 -13.32 28.85 1.24
N GLY A 219 -12.51 27.97 1.83
CA GLY A 219 -12.90 27.11 2.96
C GLY A 219 -13.78 25.92 2.58
N LYS A 220 -13.93 25.59 1.29
CA LYS A 220 -14.70 24.41 0.86
C LYS A 220 -13.85 23.15 0.94
N LYS A 221 -14.48 22.08 1.38
CA LYS A 221 -13.90 20.75 1.51
C LYS A 221 -13.64 20.14 0.14
N LEU A 222 -12.39 19.72 -0.10
CA LEU A 222 -11.96 18.97 -1.26
C LEU A 222 -11.61 17.53 -0.85
N GLU A 223 -11.90 16.58 -1.75
CA GLU A 223 -11.56 15.17 -1.55
C GLU A 223 -10.65 14.66 -2.67
N PRO A 224 -9.77 13.67 -2.38
CA PRO A 224 -8.91 13.08 -3.38
C PRO A 224 -9.75 12.26 -4.37
N MET A 225 -9.41 12.40 -5.66
CA MET A 225 -10.06 11.71 -6.77
C MET A 225 -9.10 10.76 -7.44
N GLU A 226 -9.65 9.70 -8.02
CA GLU A 226 -8.92 8.73 -8.81
C GLU A 226 -9.61 8.48 -10.15
N ILE A 227 -8.81 8.21 -11.18
CA ILE A 227 -9.29 7.61 -12.42
C ILE A 227 -9.17 6.10 -12.23
N ALA A 228 -10.30 5.41 -12.33
CA ALA A 228 -10.36 3.96 -12.28
C ALA A 228 -10.58 3.38 -13.67
N TYR A 229 -9.62 2.60 -14.16
CA TYR A 229 -9.73 1.81 -15.37
C TYR A 229 -10.14 0.40 -14.98
N VAL A 230 -11.30 -0.02 -15.53
CA VAL A 230 -11.89 -1.32 -15.19
C VAL A 230 -12.09 -2.12 -16.46
N ASP A 231 -11.45 -3.30 -16.53
CA ASP A 231 -11.61 -4.25 -17.61
C ASP A 231 -12.46 -5.42 -17.12
N VAL A 232 -13.61 -5.66 -17.74
CA VAL A 232 -14.54 -6.74 -17.36
C VAL A 232 -15.20 -7.36 -18.60
N PRO A 233 -15.59 -8.64 -18.56
CA PRO A 233 -16.51 -9.23 -19.53
C PRO A 233 -17.80 -8.42 -19.62
N GLU A 234 -18.39 -8.32 -20.82
CA GLU A 234 -19.57 -7.51 -21.09
C GLU A 234 -20.75 -7.80 -20.15
N GLU A 235 -20.94 -9.08 -19.76
CA GLU A 235 -22.00 -9.51 -18.84
C GLU A 235 -21.94 -8.85 -17.46
N PHE A 236 -20.77 -8.40 -17.00
CA PHE A 236 -20.58 -7.76 -15.68
C PHE A 236 -20.52 -6.24 -15.75
N SER A 237 -20.44 -5.64 -16.94
CA SER A 237 -20.25 -4.20 -17.13
C SER A 237 -21.34 -3.38 -16.45
N GLY A 238 -22.61 -3.75 -16.64
CA GLY A 238 -23.74 -3.08 -16.02
C GLY A 238 -23.72 -3.10 -14.48
N THR A 239 -23.36 -4.24 -13.90
CA THR A 239 -23.24 -4.39 -12.43
C THR A 239 -22.12 -3.51 -11.88
N VAL A 240 -20.98 -3.45 -12.57
CA VAL A 240 -19.84 -2.63 -12.16
C VAL A 240 -20.16 -1.15 -12.27
N ILE A 241 -20.81 -0.73 -13.37
CA ILE A 241 -21.25 0.66 -13.55
C ILE A 241 -22.18 1.08 -12.42
N GLN A 242 -23.16 0.26 -12.08
CA GLN A 242 -24.08 0.56 -10.97
C GLN A 242 -23.33 0.73 -9.64
N LYS A 243 -22.46 -0.23 -9.29
CA LYS A 243 -21.73 -0.24 -8.01
C LYS A 243 -20.79 0.94 -7.86
N LEU A 244 -20.05 1.32 -8.91
CA LEU A 244 -19.18 2.48 -8.89
C LEU A 244 -19.97 3.79 -8.84
N SER A 245 -21.11 3.87 -9.53
CA SER A 245 -21.98 5.05 -9.48
C SER A 245 -22.62 5.26 -8.11
N GLU A 246 -23.04 4.19 -7.41
CA GLU A 246 -23.51 4.24 -6.01
C GLU A 246 -22.43 4.83 -5.07
N ARG A 247 -21.15 4.66 -5.41
CA ARG A 247 -19.98 5.15 -4.68
C ARG A 247 -19.48 6.52 -5.16
N LYS A 248 -20.34 7.28 -5.89
CA LYS A 248 -20.06 8.61 -6.45
C LYS A 248 -19.04 8.62 -7.60
N GLY A 249 -18.81 7.47 -8.25
CA GLY A 249 -18.05 7.38 -9.49
C GLY A 249 -18.86 7.91 -10.68
N GLU A 250 -18.20 8.64 -11.55
CA GLU A 250 -18.75 9.18 -12.81
C GLU A 250 -18.08 8.47 -13.98
N LEU A 251 -18.87 7.81 -14.80
CA LEU A 251 -18.38 7.15 -16.01
C LEU A 251 -17.93 8.20 -17.02
N GLN A 252 -16.65 8.17 -17.38
CA GLN A 252 -16.02 9.09 -18.33
C GLN A 252 -15.93 8.48 -19.73
N GLY A 253 -15.72 7.17 -19.79
CA GLY A 253 -15.56 6.47 -21.06
C GLY A 253 -15.89 4.99 -20.97
N MET A 254 -16.28 4.44 -22.11
CA MET A 254 -16.54 3.01 -22.27
C MET A 254 -16.08 2.59 -23.66
N SER A 255 -15.32 1.50 -23.75
CA SER A 255 -14.91 0.90 -25.02
C SER A 255 -14.97 -0.63 -24.91
N THR A 256 -15.30 -1.28 -26.03
CA THR A 256 -15.35 -2.74 -26.09
C THR A 256 -14.26 -3.24 -27.03
N ALA A 257 -13.43 -4.14 -26.53
CA ALA A 257 -12.39 -4.80 -27.30
C ALA A 257 -12.99 -5.95 -28.15
N SER A 258 -12.23 -6.40 -29.16
CA SER A 258 -12.67 -7.47 -30.08
C SER A 258 -12.87 -8.83 -29.42
N ASP A 259 -12.32 -9.04 -28.23
CA ASP A 259 -12.46 -10.26 -27.43
C ASP A 259 -13.68 -10.26 -26.48
N GLY A 260 -14.52 -9.20 -26.52
CA GLY A 260 -15.69 -9.04 -25.66
C GLY A 260 -15.37 -8.45 -24.29
N THR A 261 -14.15 -8.00 -24.06
CA THR A 261 -13.76 -7.26 -22.84
C THR A 261 -14.23 -5.80 -22.97
N VAL A 262 -14.93 -5.31 -21.95
CA VAL A 262 -15.37 -3.92 -21.85
C VAL A 262 -14.41 -3.18 -20.91
N ARG A 263 -13.79 -2.12 -21.40
CA ARG A 263 -13.04 -1.16 -20.62
C ARG A 263 -13.91 0.02 -20.24
N LEU A 264 -14.01 0.25 -18.94
CA LEU A 264 -14.72 1.39 -18.34
C LEU A 264 -13.69 2.33 -17.71
N GLU A 265 -13.90 3.63 -17.89
CA GLU A 265 -13.11 4.68 -17.24
C GLU A 265 -14.02 5.49 -16.32
N PHE A 266 -13.66 5.53 -15.03
CA PHE A 266 -14.41 6.25 -14.01
C PHE A 266 -13.56 7.30 -13.34
N HIS A 267 -14.12 8.48 -13.10
CA HIS A 267 -13.61 9.47 -12.18
C HIS A 267 -14.35 9.34 -10.85
N ILE A 268 -13.66 8.89 -9.80
CA ILE A 268 -14.27 8.46 -8.54
C ILE A 268 -13.52 9.01 -7.33
N PRO A 269 -14.22 9.41 -6.24
CA PRO A 269 -13.55 9.74 -4.99
C PRO A 269 -12.76 8.54 -4.45
N SER A 270 -11.51 8.75 -3.98
CA SER A 270 -10.67 7.67 -3.41
C SER A 270 -11.40 6.90 -2.29
N ARG A 271 -12.23 7.58 -1.48
CA ARG A 271 -13.06 6.93 -0.45
C ARG A 271 -14.08 5.95 -1.05
N GLY A 272 -14.51 6.13 -2.29
CA GLY A 272 -15.41 5.21 -2.99
C GLY A 272 -14.76 3.87 -3.33
N LEU A 273 -13.44 3.82 -3.38
CA LEU A 273 -12.67 2.61 -3.69
C LEU A 273 -12.27 1.82 -2.44
N ILE A 274 -12.34 2.43 -1.24
CA ILE A 274 -12.04 1.75 0.02
C ILE A 274 -12.96 0.52 0.19
N GLY A 275 -12.36 -0.66 0.34
CA GLY A 275 -13.07 -1.94 0.48
C GLY A 275 -13.82 -2.41 -0.78
N PHE A 276 -13.75 -1.68 -1.89
CA PHE A 276 -14.48 -2.04 -3.13
C PHE A 276 -13.89 -3.27 -3.82
N ARG A 277 -12.59 -3.50 -3.70
CA ARG A 277 -11.89 -4.58 -4.42
C ARG A 277 -12.48 -5.96 -4.16
N GLY A 278 -12.84 -6.28 -2.91
CA GLY A 278 -13.47 -7.56 -2.56
C GLY A 278 -14.86 -7.71 -3.18
N GLU A 279 -15.68 -6.67 -3.11
CA GLU A 279 -17.01 -6.62 -3.73
C GLU A 279 -16.92 -6.73 -5.26
N PHE A 280 -15.94 -6.07 -5.87
CA PHE A 280 -15.67 -6.10 -7.30
C PHE A 280 -15.31 -7.51 -7.78
N LEU A 281 -14.34 -8.16 -7.12
CA LEU A 281 -13.92 -9.53 -7.46
C LEU A 281 -15.09 -10.53 -7.34
N THR A 282 -15.89 -10.42 -6.28
CA THR A 282 -17.08 -11.26 -6.11
C THR A 282 -18.09 -11.02 -7.22
N SER A 283 -18.36 -9.76 -7.57
CA SER A 283 -19.35 -9.39 -8.61
C SER A 283 -18.93 -9.79 -10.01
N THR A 284 -17.63 -9.87 -10.27
CA THR A 284 -17.05 -10.26 -11.57
C THR A 284 -16.56 -11.70 -11.60
N LYS A 285 -16.89 -12.52 -10.58
CA LYS A 285 -16.40 -13.90 -10.43
C LYS A 285 -14.87 -14.03 -10.56
N GLY A 286 -14.13 -12.98 -10.12
CA GLY A 286 -12.68 -12.93 -10.17
C GLY A 286 -12.08 -12.62 -11.54
N THR A 287 -12.88 -12.37 -12.58
CA THR A 287 -12.41 -12.11 -13.95
C THR A 287 -12.09 -10.63 -14.21
N GLY A 288 -12.63 -9.71 -13.39
CA GLY A 288 -12.44 -8.28 -13.57
C GLY A 288 -11.05 -7.79 -13.13
N ILE A 289 -10.54 -6.80 -13.82
CA ILE A 289 -9.30 -6.09 -13.50
C ILE A 289 -9.65 -4.64 -13.21
N ILE A 290 -9.14 -4.11 -12.10
CA ILE A 290 -9.29 -2.69 -11.75
C ILE A 290 -7.93 -2.09 -11.42
N ASN A 291 -7.61 -1.00 -12.10
CA ASN A 291 -6.42 -0.18 -11.87
C ASN A 291 -6.87 1.24 -11.58
N THR A 292 -6.23 1.88 -10.61
CA THR A 292 -6.56 3.24 -10.21
C THR A 292 -5.33 4.14 -10.22
N MET A 293 -5.54 5.41 -10.54
CA MET A 293 -4.51 6.43 -10.58
C MET A 293 -5.04 7.71 -9.94
N PHE A 294 -4.27 8.29 -9.04
CA PHE A 294 -4.61 9.57 -8.41
C PHE A 294 -4.72 10.70 -9.44
N ASP A 295 -5.83 11.45 -9.40
CA ASP A 295 -6.15 12.53 -10.34
C ASP A 295 -6.37 13.90 -9.65
N GLY A 296 -5.77 14.10 -8.49
CA GLY A 296 -5.86 15.36 -7.79
C GLY A 296 -7.02 15.46 -6.81
N TYR A 297 -7.48 16.67 -6.53
CA TYR A 297 -8.53 16.99 -5.58
C TYR A 297 -9.70 17.69 -6.26
N ALA A 298 -10.93 17.29 -5.92
CA ALA A 298 -12.15 17.91 -6.39
C ALA A 298 -13.11 18.22 -5.24
N PRO A 299 -14.12 19.07 -5.44
CA PRO A 299 -15.13 19.35 -4.42
C PRO A 299 -15.80 18.08 -3.91
N TYR A 300 -16.02 18.02 -2.60
CA TYR A 300 -16.67 16.89 -1.93
C TYR A 300 -18.02 16.55 -2.54
N LYS A 301 -18.21 15.29 -2.98
CA LYS A 301 -19.43 14.81 -3.69
C LYS A 301 -20.56 14.35 -2.78
N GLY A 302 -20.51 14.70 -1.49
CA GLY A 302 -21.54 14.30 -0.51
C GLY A 302 -21.35 12.88 0.01
N ASP A 303 -22.15 12.50 0.99
CA ASP A 303 -22.06 11.20 1.65
C ASP A 303 -22.60 10.06 0.77
N PHE A 304 -22.09 8.85 1.00
CA PHE A 304 -22.66 7.60 0.55
C PHE A 304 -22.44 6.52 1.62
N GLN A 305 -23.27 5.50 1.56
CA GLN A 305 -23.26 4.45 2.56
C GLN A 305 -22.17 3.43 2.28
N TYR A 306 -21.11 3.40 3.12
CA TYR A 306 -20.00 2.46 3.00
C TYR A 306 -20.36 1.05 3.46
N ARG A 307 -21.19 0.95 4.49
CA ARG A 307 -21.50 -0.29 5.19
C ARG A 307 -23.00 -0.54 5.12
N LYS A 308 -23.35 -1.64 4.45
CA LYS A 308 -24.75 -2.08 4.32
C LYS A 308 -25.12 -3.17 5.35
N GLN A 309 -24.13 -3.74 6.06
CA GLN A 309 -24.29 -4.91 6.91
C GLN A 309 -23.77 -4.65 8.31
N GLY A 310 -24.42 -5.23 9.32
CA GLY A 310 -24.05 -5.14 10.72
C GLY A 310 -22.89 -6.06 11.11
N SER A 311 -22.56 -6.10 12.40
CA SER A 311 -21.60 -6.99 13.02
C SER A 311 -22.29 -8.14 13.73
N LEU A 312 -21.61 -9.29 13.79
CA LEU A 312 -21.85 -10.35 14.76
C LEU A 312 -20.89 -10.11 15.93
N ILE A 313 -21.42 -9.98 17.14
CA ILE A 313 -20.67 -9.56 18.34
C ILE A 313 -20.75 -10.69 19.37
N ALA A 314 -19.63 -11.04 20.00
CA ALA A 314 -19.60 -12.02 21.07
C ALA A 314 -20.29 -11.49 22.33
N PHE A 315 -21.26 -12.23 22.84
CA PHE A 315 -22.04 -11.88 24.04
C PHE A 315 -21.21 -12.01 25.32
N GLU A 316 -20.37 -13.04 25.43
CA GLU A 316 -19.57 -13.30 26.63
C GLU A 316 -18.12 -13.67 26.29
N ALA A 317 -17.27 -13.62 27.30
CA ALA A 317 -15.87 -14.05 27.18
C ALA A 317 -15.79 -15.58 27.31
N GLY A 318 -14.92 -16.20 26.51
CA GLY A 318 -14.69 -17.64 26.52
C GLY A 318 -13.97 -18.17 25.30
N GLU A 319 -14.18 -19.43 25.01
CA GLU A 319 -13.66 -20.10 23.81
C GLU A 319 -14.82 -20.43 22.86
N ALA A 320 -14.69 -20.05 21.60
CA ALA A 320 -15.70 -20.32 20.58
C ALA A 320 -15.78 -21.83 20.29
N VAL A 321 -16.95 -22.40 20.41
CA VAL A 321 -17.18 -23.82 20.18
C VAL A 321 -17.98 -24.07 18.89
N THR A 322 -17.77 -25.22 18.25
CA THR A 322 -18.40 -25.58 16.97
C THR A 322 -19.93 -25.38 17.02
N TYR A 323 -20.58 -25.77 18.12
CA TYR A 323 -22.03 -25.64 18.26
C TYR A 323 -22.52 -24.19 18.27
N GLY A 324 -21.82 -23.32 18.98
CA GLY A 324 -22.15 -21.88 19.03
C GLY A 324 -21.88 -21.19 17.67
N LEU A 325 -20.78 -21.54 17.00
CA LEU A 325 -20.44 -21.02 15.69
C LEU A 325 -21.40 -21.50 14.60
N PHE A 326 -21.86 -22.77 14.65
CA PHE A 326 -22.84 -23.31 13.72
C PHE A 326 -24.14 -22.50 13.73
N ALA A 327 -24.64 -22.14 14.90
CA ALA A 327 -25.80 -21.25 15.02
C ALA A 327 -25.54 -19.82 14.55
N ALA A 328 -24.30 -19.33 14.71
CA ALA A 328 -23.90 -17.99 14.32
C ALA A 328 -23.72 -17.85 12.79
N GLN A 329 -23.22 -18.87 12.09
CA GLN A 329 -23.00 -18.83 10.63
C GLN A 329 -24.30 -18.65 9.82
N GLU A 330 -25.46 -19.04 10.36
CA GLU A 330 -26.75 -18.78 9.74
C GLU A 330 -27.11 -17.30 9.67
N ARG A 331 -26.46 -16.46 10.50
CA ARG A 331 -26.68 -15.02 10.57
C ARG A 331 -25.77 -14.22 9.67
N GLY A 332 -24.63 -14.79 9.23
CA GLY A 332 -23.68 -14.08 8.39
C GLY A 332 -22.36 -14.81 8.25
N THR A 333 -21.31 -14.06 7.91
CA THR A 333 -19.96 -14.59 7.69
C THR A 333 -19.14 -14.46 8.97
N LEU A 334 -18.57 -15.57 9.44
CA LEU A 334 -17.70 -15.60 10.63
C LEU A 334 -16.26 -15.26 10.28
N PHE A 335 -15.58 -14.55 11.20
CA PHE A 335 -14.15 -14.20 11.11
C PHE A 335 -13.27 -15.12 11.97
N ILE A 336 -13.89 -15.90 12.85
CA ILE A 336 -13.23 -16.81 13.79
C ILE A 336 -13.67 -18.25 13.56
N GLY A 337 -12.81 -19.19 13.99
CA GLY A 337 -13.11 -20.62 14.00
C GLY A 337 -13.24 -21.20 15.41
N PRO A 338 -13.51 -22.52 15.52
CA PRO A 338 -13.55 -23.23 16.80
C PRO A 338 -12.21 -23.12 17.53
N GLY A 339 -12.27 -22.98 18.87
CA GLY A 339 -11.10 -22.81 19.71
C GLY A 339 -10.58 -21.38 19.82
N ALA A 340 -11.16 -20.44 19.07
CA ALA A 340 -10.77 -19.03 19.18
C ALA A 340 -11.24 -18.43 20.50
N LYS A 341 -10.33 -17.74 21.21
CA LYS A 341 -10.68 -16.99 22.41
C LYS A 341 -11.43 -15.72 22.02
N VAL A 342 -12.50 -15.43 22.71
CA VAL A 342 -13.34 -14.26 22.51
C VAL A 342 -13.58 -13.53 23.82
N TYR A 343 -13.89 -12.23 23.74
CA TYR A 343 -14.32 -11.42 24.87
C TYR A 343 -15.67 -10.77 24.55
N SER A 344 -16.42 -10.39 25.59
CA SER A 344 -17.69 -9.69 25.42
C SER A 344 -17.51 -8.39 24.65
N GLY A 345 -18.29 -8.19 23.59
CA GLY A 345 -18.15 -7.06 22.68
C GLY A 345 -17.20 -7.26 21.49
N MET A 346 -16.48 -8.38 21.42
CA MET A 346 -15.61 -8.70 20.29
C MET A 346 -16.42 -8.90 19.01
N VAL A 347 -16.02 -8.24 17.92
CA VAL A 347 -16.59 -8.49 16.59
C VAL A 347 -16.07 -9.81 16.04
N ILE A 348 -16.95 -10.77 15.88
CA ILE A 348 -16.63 -12.16 15.48
C ILE A 348 -17.09 -12.50 14.07
N GLY A 349 -17.81 -11.59 13.42
CA GLY A 349 -18.31 -11.82 12.06
C GLY A 349 -19.06 -10.60 11.52
N GLN A 350 -19.49 -10.75 10.27
CA GLN A 350 -20.36 -9.80 9.57
C GLN A 350 -21.79 -10.34 9.49
N ASN A 351 -22.75 -9.55 9.94
CA ASN A 351 -24.16 -9.91 9.83
C ASN A 351 -24.63 -9.80 8.37
N GLY A 352 -25.50 -10.69 7.92
CA GLY A 352 -26.20 -10.59 6.64
C GLY A 352 -27.18 -9.43 6.55
N LYS A 353 -27.61 -8.86 7.71
CA LYS A 353 -28.52 -7.71 7.84
C LYS A 353 -27.75 -6.45 8.28
N ALA A 354 -28.42 -5.29 8.22
CA ALA A 354 -27.81 -4.01 8.58
C ALA A 354 -27.58 -3.82 10.09
N GLU A 355 -28.24 -4.61 10.94
CA GLU A 355 -28.19 -4.49 12.40
C GLU A 355 -27.02 -5.28 13.00
N ASP A 356 -26.40 -4.72 14.05
CA ASP A 356 -25.46 -5.46 14.88
C ASP A 356 -26.21 -6.43 15.80
N ILE A 357 -25.70 -7.66 15.94
CA ILE A 357 -26.35 -8.72 16.76
C ILE A 357 -25.32 -9.33 17.69
N GLU A 358 -25.68 -9.43 18.97
CA GLU A 358 -24.91 -10.19 19.95
C GLU A 358 -25.27 -11.68 19.90
N LEU A 359 -24.26 -12.54 19.87
CA LEU A 359 -24.39 -13.99 19.77
C LEU A 359 -23.50 -14.70 20.77
N ASN A 360 -24.02 -15.75 21.40
CA ASN A 360 -23.23 -16.61 22.27
C ASN A 360 -22.57 -17.74 21.46
N VAL A 361 -21.29 -17.54 21.13
CA VAL A 361 -20.48 -18.55 20.40
C VAL A 361 -19.74 -19.51 21.35
N CYS A 362 -19.79 -19.27 22.66
CA CYS A 362 -19.21 -20.16 23.67
C CYS A 362 -20.21 -21.24 24.14
N LYS A 363 -21.45 -21.19 23.65
CA LYS A 363 -22.52 -22.10 24.07
C LYS A 363 -22.27 -23.52 23.57
N THR A 364 -22.16 -24.48 24.52
CA THR A 364 -22.07 -25.90 24.24
C THR A 364 -23.44 -26.54 24.03
N LYS A 365 -23.46 -27.63 23.28
CA LYS A 365 -24.70 -28.45 23.11
C LYS A 365 -25.05 -29.12 24.45
N HIS A 366 -26.25 -28.90 24.96
CA HIS A 366 -26.75 -29.68 26.10
C HIS A 366 -26.89 -31.14 25.65
N LEU A 367 -26.20 -32.04 26.35
CA LEU A 367 -26.37 -33.47 26.16
C LEU A 367 -27.73 -33.88 26.70
N THR A 368 -28.62 -34.30 25.83
CA THR A 368 -29.89 -34.90 26.19
C THR A 368 -29.83 -36.41 25.97
N ASN A 369 -30.42 -37.19 26.88
CA ASN A 369 -30.48 -38.69 26.76
C ASN A 369 -31.36 -39.18 25.60
N THR A 370 -31.92 -38.31 24.79
CA THR A 370 -32.76 -38.66 23.64
C THR A 370 -31.89 -38.80 22.39
N ARG A 371 -31.76 -40.04 21.89
CA ARG A 371 -31.12 -40.32 20.60
C ARG A 371 -32.10 -39.97 19.47
N SER A 372 -31.83 -38.91 18.70
CA SER A 372 -32.46 -38.68 17.40
C SER A 372 -31.46 -39.05 16.30
N SER A 373 -31.96 -39.64 15.21
CA SER A 373 -31.14 -40.13 14.09
C SER A 373 -30.31 -39.03 13.37
N SER A 374 -30.66 -37.77 13.60
CA SER A 374 -29.93 -36.56 13.06
C SER A 374 -28.91 -35.97 14.03
N ALA A 375 -28.74 -36.52 15.25
CA ALA A 375 -27.89 -35.96 16.29
C ALA A 375 -26.39 -36.29 16.09
N ASP A 376 -26.07 -37.25 15.22
CA ASP A 376 -24.71 -37.76 15.00
C ASP A 376 -24.02 -37.16 13.75
N ASP A 377 -24.73 -36.31 12.99
CA ASP A 377 -24.09 -35.63 11.85
C ASP A 377 -23.08 -34.57 12.35
N ALA A 378 -21.86 -34.66 11.82
CA ALA A 378 -20.82 -33.69 12.09
C ALA A 378 -21.26 -32.27 11.64
N LEU A 379 -21.25 -31.30 12.55
CA LEU A 379 -21.53 -29.90 12.22
C LEU A 379 -20.42 -29.37 11.30
N LYS A 380 -20.80 -28.96 10.09
CA LYS A 380 -19.88 -28.29 9.14
C LYS A 380 -19.98 -26.79 9.30
N LEU A 381 -18.83 -26.16 9.54
CA LEU A 381 -18.64 -24.70 9.59
C LEU A 381 -18.09 -24.21 8.26
#